data_7b0dae7c9e4deda22e22d1c7a2f9b914
#
_entry.id   7b0dae7c9e4deda22e22d1c7a2f9b914
#
_cell.length_a   1.000
_cell.length_b   1.000
_cell.length_c   1.000
_cell.angle_alpha   90.00
_cell.angle_beta   90.00
_cell.angle_gamma   90.00
#
_symmetry.space_group_name_H-M   'P 1'
#
loop_
_entity.id
_entity.type
_entity.pdbx_description
1 polymer ?
#
loop_
_entity_poly.entity_id
_entity_poly.type
_entity_poly.pdbx_seq_one_letter_code
_entity_poly.pdbx_strand_id
1 'polypeptide(L)'
;MYAFTVKALMKTKKTSDRISEIVAEMHSITEFAEGSISSSSNSYNVKDGTRRKARPHWKFQSLGPRGKRKYKNVPAALVPRVRKLIENGRRYRKLEQEYARLVTEESLAALKKTAGEG
;
A
#
# COMPACT_ATOMS: atom_id res chain seq x y z
N MET A 1 -18.00 -30.15 22.50
CA MET A 1 -17.63 -28.94 23.25
C MET A 1 -16.14 -28.66 23.27
N TYR A 2 -15.32 -29.65 23.51
CA TYR A 2 -13.87 -29.47 23.52
C TYR A 2 -13.33 -28.99 22.17
N ALA A 3 -13.83 -29.53 21.07
CA ALA A 3 -13.41 -29.13 19.73
C ALA A 3 -13.71 -27.64 19.43
N PHE A 4 -14.83 -27.15 19.95
CA PHE A 4 -15.23 -25.74 19.78
C PHE A 4 -14.31 -24.80 20.56
N THR A 5 -13.96 -25.15 21.78
CA THR A 5 -13.07 -24.36 22.62
C THR A 5 -11.65 -24.33 22.03
N VAL A 6 -11.17 -25.46 21.53
CA VAL A 6 -9.86 -25.55 20.87
C VAL A 6 -9.83 -24.68 19.61
N LYS A 7 -10.92 -24.71 18.82
CA LYS A 7 -11.03 -23.84 17.64
C LYS A 7 -10.97 -22.37 17.98
N ALA A 8 -11.63 -21.95 19.06
CA ALA A 8 -11.61 -20.54 19.50
C ALA A 8 -10.21 -20.13 19.95
N LEU A 9 -9.51 -20.97 20.70
CA LEU A 9 -8.14 -20.73 21.13
C LEU A 9 -7.18 -20.69 19.95
N MET A 10 -7.31 -21.60 19.01
CA MET A 10 -6.49 -21.63 17.79
C MET A 10 -6.74 -20.41 16.94
N LYS A 11 -7.99 -19.93 16.86
CA LYS A 11 -8.33 -18.71 16.10
C LYS A 11 -7.68 -17.48 16.72
N THR A 12 -7.70 -17.34 18.04
CA THR A 12 -7.04 -16.26 18.76
C THR A 12 -5.53 -16.30 18.56
N LYS A 13 -4.93 -17.48 18.66
CA LYS A 13 -3.51 -17.70 18.44
C LYS A 13 -3.10 -17.35 17.01
N LYS A 14 -3.94 -17.73 16.02
CA LYS A 14 -3.74 -17.40 14.62
C LYS A 14 -3.76 -15.88 14.38
N THR A 15 -4.64 -15.18 15.06
CA THR A 15 -4.74 -13.71 14.93
C THR A 15 -3.48 -13.05 15.46
N SER A 16 -3.00 -13.44 16.65
CA SER A 16 -1.74 -12.92 17.20
C SER A 16 -0.56 -13.24 16.30
N ASP A 17 -0.49 -14.46 15.78
CA ASP A 17 0.57 -14.86 14.85
C ASP A 17 0.50 -14.04 13.55
N ARG A 18 -0.71 -13.82 13.04
CA ARG A 18 -0.90 -13.02 11.84
C ARG A 18 -0.48 -11.57 12.05
N ILE A 19 -0.79 -10.98 13.20
CA ILE A 19 -0.36 -9.62 13.55
C ILE A 19 1.17 -9.55 13.57
N SER A 20 1.82 -10.53 14.19
CA SER A 20 3.30 -10.60 14.21
C SER A 20 3.90 -10.72 12.82
N GLU A 21 3.30 -11.54 11.96
CA GLU A 21 3.70 -11.70 10.57
C GLU A 21 3.57 -10.39 9.80
N ILE A 22 2.44 -9.70 9.98
CA ILE A 22 2.18 -8.42 9.32
C ILE A 22 3.22 -7.39 9.72
N VAL A 23 3.52 -7.28 11.01
CA VAL A 23 4.53 -6.35 11.50
C VAL A 23 5.89 -6.68 10.90
N ALA A 24 6.25 -7.96 10.85
CA ALA A 24 7.52 -8.39 10.25
C ALA A 24 7.58 -8.05 8.75
N GLU A 25 6.50 -8.28 8.01
CA GLU A 25 6.43 -7.94 6.60
C GLU A 25 6.53 -6.43 6.39
N MET A 26 5.83 -5.62 7.19
CA MET A 26 5.90 -4.17 7.12
C MET A 26 7.33 -3.69 7.36
N HIS A 27 8.01 -4.25 8.33
CA HIS A 27 9.42 -3.92 8.61
C HIS A 27 10.35 -4.33 7.47
N SER A 28 10.00 -5.37 6.73
CA SER A 28 10.81 -5.82 5.59
C SER A 28 10.70 -4.88 4.39
N ILE A 29 9.63 -4.09 4.30
CA ILE A 29 9.43 -3.12 3.23
C ILE A 29 10.11 -1.82 3.63
N THR A 30 11.38 -1.68 3.26
CA THR A 30 12.19 -0.52 3.63
C THR A 30 12.14 0.61 2.59
N GLU A 31 11.67 0.30 1.40
CA GLU A 31 11.56 1.26 0.31
C GLU A 31 10.19 1.14 -0.33
N PHE A 32 9.47 2.24 -0.41
CA PHE A 32 8.21 2.28 -1.15
C PHE A 32 7.87 3.71 -1.53
N ALA A 33 6.97 3.83 -2.50
CA ALA A 33 6.43 5.12 -2.92
C ALA A 33 4.92 5.05 -2.94
N GLU A 34 4.27 6.07 -2.42
CA GLU A 34 2.82 6.20 -2.46
C GLU A 34 2.42 7.14 -3.56
N GLY A 35 1.81 6.61 -4.60
CA GLY A 35 1.39 7.39 -5.72
C GLY A 35 1.17 6.55 -6.95
N SER A 36 1.20 7.20 -8.08
CA SER A 36 1.01 6.55 -9.37
C SER A 36 2.00 7.08 -10.37
N ILE A 37 2.29 6.31 -11.40
CA ILE A 37 3.14 6.74 -12.49
C ILE A 37 2.33 6.69 -13.78
N SER A 38 2.47 7.73 -14.58
CA SER A 38 1.78 7.83 -15.87
C SER A 38 2.72 8.42 -16.91
N SER A 39 2.43 8.08 -18.15
CA SER A 39 3.16 8.66 -19.28
C SER A 39 2.23 9.54 -20.09
N SER A 40 2.76 10.61 -20.62
CA SER A 40 2.06 11.45 -21.59
C SER A 40 2.98 11.69 -22.77
N SER A 41 2.42 11.59 -23.96
CA SER A 41 3.13 11.94 -25.17
C SER A 41 2.23 12.83 -26.00
N ASN A 42 2.76 14.00 -26.38
CA ASN A 42 2.05 14.92 -27.23
C ASN A 42 2.59 14.82 -28.65
N SER A 43 1.70 14.84 -29.62
CA SER A 43 2.11 14.97 -31.01
C SER A 43 2.31 16.45 -31.33
N TYR A 44 3.27 16.74 -32.17
CA TYR A 44 3.54 18.11 -32.63
C TYR A 44 3.82 18.13 -34.13
N ASN A 45 3.52 19.25 -34.74
CA ASN A 45 3.78 19.43 -36.17
C ASN A 45 5.19 19.93 -36.39
N VAL A 46 5.90 19.28 -37.29
CA VAL A 46 7.25 19.69 -37.70
C VAL A 46 7.12 20.67 -38.86
N LYS A 47 8.18 21.48 -39.11
CA LYS A 47 8.19 22.51 -40.17
C LYS A 47 7.88 21.99 -41.57
N ASP A 48 8.12 20.72 -41.84
CA ASP A 48 7.80 20.09 -43.14
C ASP A 48 6.37 19.56 -43.26
N GLY A 49 5.51 19.84 -42.26
CA GLY A 49 4.13 19.39 -42.24
C GLY A 49 3.90 18.01 -41.68
N THR A 50 4.97 17.27 -41.33
CA THR A 50 4.83 15.94 -40.72
C THR A 50 4.50 16.05 -39.24
N ARG A 51 3.58 15.17 -38.80
CA ARG A 51 3.20 15.10 -37.40
C ARG A 51 4.06 14.05 -36.70
N ARG A 52 4.83 14.46 -35.72
CA ARG A 52 5.68 13.59 -34.92
C ARG A 52 5.19 13.53 -33.49
N LYS A 53 5.27 12.34 -32.89
CA LYS A 53 4.98 12.17 -31.48
C LYS A 53 6.21 12.52 -30.67
N ALA A 54 6.04 13.34 -29.64
CA ALA A 54 7.09 13.61 -28.68
C ALA A 54 7.42 12.32 -27.90
N ARG A 55 8.64 12.23 -27.39
CA ARG A 55 9.01 11.12 -26.51
C ARG A 55 8.08 11.14 -25.30
N PRO A 56 7.62 9.95 -24.83
CA PRO A 56 6.76 9.92 -23.64
C PRO A 56 7.49 10.50 -22.44
N HIS A 57 6.79 11.37 -21.73
CA HIS A 57 7.24 11.90 -20.44
C HIS A 57 6.58 11.10 -19.34
N TRP A 58 7.39 10.62 -18.43
CA TRP A 58 6.91 9.88 -17.28
C TRP A 58 6.83 10.81 -16.07
N LYS A 59 5.69 10.79 -15.41
CA LYS A 59 5.47 11.59 -14.20
C LYS A 59 5.00 10.70 -13.07
N PHE A 60 5.64 10.84 -11.93
CA PHE A 60 5.18 10.28 -10.68
C PHE A 60 4.31 11.29 -9.97
N GLN A 61 3.13 10.86 -9.55
CA GLN A 61 2.17 11.71 -8.86
C GLN A 61 1.92 11.17 -7.46
N SER A 62 2.07 12.02 -6.46
CA SER A 62 1.76 11.69 -5.08
C SER A 62 0.84 12.73 -4.47
N LEU A 63 0.06 12.32 -3.47
CA LEU A 63 -0.75 13.23 -2.68
C LEU A 63 0.12 13.81 -1.57
N GLY A 64 0.30 15.13 -1.59
CA GLY A 64 0.98 15.85 -0.54
C GLY A 64 0.01 16.26 0.57
N PRO A 65 0.51 17.01 1.57
CA PRO A 65 -0.33 17.51 2.65
C PRO A 65 -1.51 18.34 2.12
N ARG A 66 -2.65 18.22 2.77
CA ARG A 66 -3.90 18.93 2.42
C ARG A 66 -4.43 18.58 1.03
N GLY A 67 -4.15 17.36 0.54
CA GLY A 67 -4.65 16.90 -0.74
C GLY A 67 -4.01 17.52 -1.97
N LYS A 68 -2.94 18.27 -1.81
CA LYS A 68 -2.21 18.84 -2.95
C LYS A 68 -1.43 17.74 -3.66
N ARG A 69 -1.62 17.64 -4.96
CA ARG A 69 -0.89 16.68 -5.79
C ARG A 69 0.50 17.23 -6.11
N LYS A 70 1.50 16.37 -5.93
CA LYS A 70 2.87 16.68 -6.31
C LYS A 70 3.27 15.80 -7.49
N TYR A 71 3.99 16.39 -8.43
CA TYR A 71 4.45 15.70 -9.62
C TYR A 71 5.97 15.72 -9.67
N LYS A 72 6.55 14.60 -10.05
CA LYS A 72 7.98 14.50 -10.32
C LYS A 72 8.20 13.84 -11.67
N ASN A 73 9.09 14.42 -12.46
CA ASN A 73 9.51 13.79 -13.71
C ASN A 73 10.38 12.58 -13.39
N VAL A 74 10.13 11.48 -14.09
CA VAL A 74 10.86 10.23 -13.91
C VAL A 74 11.56 9.88 -15.21
N PRO A 75 12.89 9.72 -15.19
CA PRO A 75 13.59 9.23 -16.38
C PRO A 75 13.08 7.84 -16.78
N ALA A 76 12.94 7.61 -18.07
CA ALA A 76 12.40 6.34 -18.59
C ALA A 76 13.16 5.12 -18.04
N ALA A 77 14.46 5.23 -17.84
CA ALA A 77 15.29 4.15 -17.31
C ALA A 77 14.93 3.77 -15.87
N LEU A 78 14.34 4.69 -15.10
CA LEU A 78 13.98 4.47 -13.71
C LEU A 78 12.53 4.01 -13.53
N VAL A 79 11.72 4.02 -14.59
CA VAL A 79 10.30 3.64 -14.52
C VAL A 79 10.08 2.26 -13.90
N PRO A 80 10.82 1.19 -14.28
CA PRO A 80 10.63 -0.12 -13.65
C PRO A 80 10.89 -0.10 -12.15
N ARG A 81 11.89 0.65 -11.70
CA ARG A 81 12.20 0.78 -10.27
C ARG A 81 11.11 1.54 -9.53
N VAL A 82 10.60 2.61 -10.13
CA VAL A 82 9.50 3.38 -9.55
C VAL A 82 8.24 2.53 -9.45
N ARG A 83 7.94 1.72 -10.46
CA ARG A 83 6.80 0.78 -10.40
C ARG A 83 6.95 -0.22 -9.27
N LYS A 84 8.15 -0.69 -9.03
CA LYS A 84 8.42 -1.60 -7.91
C LYS A 84 8.18 -0.93 -6.56
N LEU A 85 8.62 0.32 -6.42
CA LEU A 85 8.38 1.10 -5.21
C LEU A 85 6.88 1.33 -4.99
N ILE A 86 6.12 1.58 -6.05
CA ILE A 86 4.67 1.75 -5.97
C ILE A 86 3.99 0.45 -5.53
N GLU A 87 4.41 -0.70 -6.08
CA GLU A 87 3.91 -2.01 -5.66
C GLU A 87 4.17 -2.24 -4.18
N ASN A 88 5.38 -1.94 -3.72
CA ASN A 88 5.75 -2.04 -2.32
C ASN A 88 4.87 -1.15 -1.44
N GLY A 89 4.57 0.06 -1.90
CA GLY A 89 3.69 0.98 -1.21
C GLY A 89 2.27 0.45 -1.08
N ARG A 90 1.73 -0.16 -2.14
CA ARG A 90 0.41 -0.78 -2.12
C ARG A 90 0.37 -1.96 -1.16
N ARG A 91 1.42 -2.78 -1.17
CA ARG A 91 1.55 -3.90 -0.25
C ARG A 91 1.62 -3.43 1.19
N TYR A 92 2.42 -2.40 1.46
CA TYR A 92 2.52 -1.81 2.79
C TYR A 92 1.16 -1.31 3.29
N ARG A 93 0.41 -0.62 2.44
CA ARG A 93 -0.93 -0.12 2.79
C ARG A 93 -1.91 -1.24 3.10
N LYS A 94 -1.88 -2.32 2.34
CA LYS A 94 -2.73 -3.49 2.61
C LYS A 94 -2.40 -4.11 3.96
N LEU A 95 -1.12 -4.24 4.27
CA LEU A 95 -0.67 -4.78 5.55
C LEU A 95 -1.08 -3.86 6.70
N GLU A 96 -0.93 -2.56 6.53
CA GLU A 96 -1.33 -1.56 7.50
C GLU A 96 -2.83 -1.63 7.81
N GLN A 97 -3.66 -1.75 6.77
CA GLN A 97 -5.11 -1.88 6.91
C GLN A 97 -5.49 -3.18 7.62
N GLU A 98 -4.85 -4.28 7.26
CA GLU A 98 -5.09 -5.57 7.90
C GLU A 98 -4.67 -5.53 9.37
N TYR A 99 -3.53 -4.92 9.67
CA TYR A 99 -3.05 -4.71 11.03
C TYR A 99 -4.07 -3.92 11.85
N ALA A 100 -4.53 -2.78 11.33
CA ALA A 100 -5.50 -1.95 12.02
C ALA A 100 -6.81 -2.69 12.29
N ARG A 101 -7.27 -3.48 11.33
CA ARG A 101 -8.49 -4.27 11.47
C ARG A 101 -8.35 -5.33 12.56
N LEU A 102 -7.26 -6.09 12.53
CA LEU A 102 -7.04 -7.17 13.49
C LEU A 102 -6.83 -6.65 14.91
N VAL A 103 -6.06 -5.59 15.07
CA VAL A 103 -5.84 -4.96 16.37
C VAL A 103 -7.14 -4.37 16.92
N THR A 104 -7.95 -3.77 16.05
CA THR A 104 -9.25 -3.24 16.45
C THR A 104 -10.15 -4.36 16.97
N GLU A 105 -10.23 -5.48 16.25
CA GLU A 105 -11.03 -6.64 16.66
C GLU A 105 -10.58 -7.18 18.02
N GLU A 106 -9.26 -7.32 18.21
CA GLU A 106 -8.72 -7.81 19.49
C GLU A 106 -8.96 -6.83 20.62
N SER A 107 -8.80 -5.52 20.35
CA SER A 107 -9.02 -4.49 21.37
C SER A 107 -10.46 -4.45 21.82
N LEU A 108 -11.41 -4.55 20.89
CA LEU A 108 -12.84 -4.58 21.20
C LEU A 108 -13.22 -5.85 21.95
N ALA A 109 -12.64 -6.99 21.56
CA ALA A 109 -12.88 -8.25 22.24
C ALA A 109 -12.38 -8.20 23.68
N ALA A 110 -11.23 -7.59 23.93
CA ALA A 110 -10.67 -7.42 25.27
C ALA A 110 -11.56 -6.55 26.14
N LEU A 111 -12.07 -5.42 25.59
CA LEU A 111 -13.00 -4.56 26.30
C LEU A 111 -14.31 -5.26 26.63
N LYS A 112 -14.85 -6.01 25.68
CA LYS A 112 -16.08 -6.77 25.86
C LYS A 112 -15.93 -7.81 26.96
N LYS A 113 -14.78 -8.47 27.01
CA LYS A 113 -14.44 -9.44 28.04
C LYS A 113 -14.37 -8.79 29.43
N THR A 114 -13.73 -7.63 29.52
CA THR A 114 -13.61 -6.88 30.77
C THR A 114 -14.98 -6.40 31.26
N ALA A 115 -15.83 -5.90 30.36
CA ALA A 115 -17.18 -5.48 30.70
C ALA A 115 -18.05 -6.66 31.17
N GLY A 116 -17.85 -7.85 30.58
CA GLY A 116 -18.55 -9.07 31.00
C GLY A 116 -18.12 -9.57 32.37
N GLU A 117 -16.93 -9.27 32.81
CA GLU A 117 -16.39 -9.65 34.12
C GLU A 117 -16.77 -8.65 35.22
N GLY A 118 -17.15 -7.44 34.83
CA GLY A 118 -17.57 -6.39 35.72
C GLY A 118 -19.05 -6.39 35.90
#